data_e6bfff55ca4e4290b7f5882219dca9e2
#
_entry.id   e6bfff55ca4e4290b7f5882219dca9e2
#
_cell.length_a   1.000
_cell.length_b   1.000
_cell.length_c   1.000
_cell.angle_alpha   90.00
_cell.angle_beta   90.00
_cell.angle_gamma   90.00
#
_symmetry.space_group_name_H-M   'P 1'
#
loop_
_entity.id
_entity.type
_entity.pdbx_description
1 polymer ?
#
loop_
_entity_poly.entity_id
_entity_poly.type
_entity_poly.pdbx_seq_one_letter_code
_entity_poly.pdbx_strand_id
1 'polypeptide(L)'
;MINDFTAFGSAIYSRLGTAGTVGVYNTLAPQGTPAPYCIFQRQAAIDEHTFGDGKGIVSDYAVKVVSSHKFIGEAQAIYGHIHAAMEDAPLSATGLNFIRCRRTSTLSYRDPDGYWHVGGIYRIEAWAS
;
A
#
# COMPACT_ATOMS: atom_id res chain seq x y z
N MET A 1 10.21 -11.44 18.83
CA MET A 1 9.37 -11.72 17.67
C MET A 1 8.92 -10.42 17.01
N ILE A 2 9.03 -10.32 15.74
CA ILE A 2 8.62 -9.12 14.99
C ILE A 2 7.16 -9.27 14.57
N ASN A 3 6.37 -8.24 14.86
CA ASN A 3 5.01 -8.18 14.33
C ASN A 3 5.08 -7.56 12.94
N ASP A 4 5.12 -8.40 11.91
CA ASP A 4 5.28 -7.95 10.54
C ASP A 4 4.08 -7.13 10.03
N PHE A 5 2.87 -7.38 10.54
CA PHE A 5 1.71 -6.55 10.19
C PHE A 5 1.96 -5.09 10.58
N THR A 6 2.41 -4.86 11.81
CA THR A 6 2.69 -3.51 12.28
C THR A 6 3.87 -2.89 11.53
N ALA A 7 4.95 -3.66 11.35
CA ALA A 7 6.16 -3.15 10.71
C ALA A 7 5.90 -2.77 9.25
N PHE A 8 5.26 -3.65 8.48
CA PHE A 8 4.91 -3.35 7.09
C PHE A 8 3.94 -2.17 7.00
N GLY A 9 2.90 -2.19 7.83
CA GLY A 9 1.90 -1.13 7.84
C GLY A 9 2.50 0.24 8.15
N SER A 10 3.38 0.31 9.14
CA SER A 10 4.05 1.57 9.50
C SER A 10 4.94 2.08 8.36
N ALA A 11 5.69 1.18 7.71
CA ALA A 11 6.56 1.54 6.60
C ALA A 11 5.77 2.10 5.43
N ILE A 12 4.67 1.43 5.07
CA ILE A 12 3.81 1.85 3.97
C ILE A 12 3.13 3.17 4.30
N TYR A 13 2.57 3.31 5.50
CA TYR A 13 1.93 4.54 5.93
C TYR A 13 2.88 5.73 5.85
N SER A 14 4.09 5.57 6.36
CA SER A 14 5.10 6.63 6.30
C SER A 14 5.45 7.00 4.86
N ARG A 15 5.61 6.00 4.00
CA ARG A 15 5.97 6.24 2.61
C ARG A 15 4.84 6.92 1.85
N LEU A 16 3.59 6.48 2.05
CA LEU A 16 2.44 7.11 1.40
C LEU A 16 2.25 8.55 1.85
N GLY A 17 2.56 8.85 3.12
CA GLY A 17 2.54 10.22 3.62
C GLY A 17 3.46 11.16 2.86
N THR A 18 4.55 10.66 2.28
CA THR A 18 5.47 11.50 1.50
C THR A 18 4.87 11.93 0.16
N ALA A 19 3.88 11.23 -0.35
CA ALA A 19 3.18 11.64 -1.56
C ALA A 19 2.35 12.92 -1.34
N GLY A 20 1.88 13.13 -0.11
CA GLY A 20 1.34 14.40 0.34
C GLY A 20 0.05 14.87 -0.32
N THR A 21 -0.69 13.99 -0.98
CA THR A 21 -1.84 14.39 -1.79
C THR A 21 -3.17 14.25 -1.07
N VAL A 22 -3.33 13.22 -0.24
CA VAL A 22 -4.60 12.90 0.43
C VAL A 22 -4.34 12.19 1.76
N GLY A 23 -5.37 12.05 2.57
CA GLY A 23 -5.31 11.24 3.79
C GLY A 23 -5.07 9.78 3.48
N VAL A 24 -4.34 9.09 4.35
CA VAL A 24 -3.94 7.70 4.16
C VAL A 24 -4.48 6.87 5.32
N TYR A 25 -5.14 5.75 5.01
CA TYR A 25 -5.73 4.88 6.03
C TYR A 25 -5.40 3.42 5.76
N ASN A 26 -5.25 2.67 6.85
CA ASN A 26 -5.01 1.22 6.75
C ASN A 26 -6.35 0.51 6.73
N THR A 27 -6.59 -0.24 5.65
CA THR A 27 -7.76 -1.10 5.44
C THR A 27 -9.06 -0.34 5.25
N LEU A 28 -9.39 0.60 6.13
CA LEU A 28 -10.67 1.28 6.11
C LEU A 28 -10.51 2.72 6.58
N ALA A 29 -11.09 3.65 5.84
CA ALA A 29 -11.17 5.04 6.31
C ALA A 29 -12.29 5.15 7.35
N PRO A 30 -12.12 6.01 8.38
CA PRO A 30 -13.19 6.24 9.35
C PRO A 30 -14.48 6.70 8.67
N GLN A 31 -15.61 6.31 9.23
CA GLN A 31 -16.89 6.73 8.71
C GLN A 31 -16.98 8.25 8.67
N GLY A 32 -17.47 8.80 7.57
CA GLY A 32 -17.56 10.24 7.39
C GLY A 32 -16.30 10.88 6.82
N THR A 33 -15.24 10.10 6.55
CA THR A 33 -14.04 10.64 5.91
C THR A 33 -14.38 11.15 4.52
N PRO A 34 -14.09 12.43 4.21
CA PRO A 34 -14.36 12.95 2.88
C PRO A 34 -13.38 12.37 1.85
N ALA A 35 -13.90 11.99 0.70
CA ALA A 35 -13.08 11.59 -0.44
C ALA A 35 -12.51 12.87 -1.12
N PRO A 36 -11.34 12.79 -1.78
CA PRO A 36 -10.57 11.58 -2.02
C PRO A 36 -9.67 11.20 -0.84
N TYR A 37 -9.39 9.92 -0.73
CA TYR A 37 -8.44 9.39 0.26
C TYR A 37 -7.76 8.14 -0.29
N CYS A 38 -6.68 7.73 0.37
CA CYS A 38 -5.91 6.55 -0.01
C CYS A 38 -6.07 5.47 1.05
N ILE A 39 -6.26 4.23 0.60
CA ILE A 39 -6.33 3.07 1.49
C ILE A 39 -5.24 2.09 1.08
N PHE A 40 -4.53 1.53 2.06
CA PHE A 40 -3.67 0.39 1.82
C PHE A 40 -4.12 -0.78 2.69
N GLN A 41 -4.08 -1.99 2.12
CA GLN A 41 -4.58 -3.17 2.79
C GLN A 41 -3.77 -4.39 2.39
N ARG A 42 -3.36 -5.18 3.40
CA ARG A 42 -2.66 -6.44 3.12
C ARG A 42 -3.62 -7.42 2.46
N GLN A 43 -3.21 -7.98 1.33
CA GLN A 43 -3.98 -8.99 0.62
C GLN A 43 -3.51 -10.39 0.98
N ALA A 44 -2.19 -10.59 1.07
CA ALA A 44 -1.60 -11.87 1.37
C ALA A 44 -0.18 -11.67 1.89
N ALA A 45 0.31 -12.66 2.61
CA ALA A 45 1.70 -12.70 3.04
C ALA A 45 2.18 -14.15 3.04
N ILE A 46 3.43 -14.35 2.63
CA ILE A 46 4.06 -15.66 2.59
C ILE A 46 5.37 -15.57 3.33
N ASP A 47 5.57 -16.49 4.29
CA ASP A 47 6.85 -16.62 4.97
C ASP A 47 7.77 -17.47 4.11
N GLU A 48 8.96 -16.96 3.81
CA GLU A 48 9.96 -17.69 3.08
C GLU A 48 11.14 -17.98 3.98
N HIS A 49 11.62 -19.22 3.93
CA HIS A 49 12.78 -19.65 4.68
C HIS A 49 13.92 -19.91 3.71
N THR A 50 15.09 -19.38 4.05
CA THR A 50 16.29 -19.59 3.24
C THR A 50 17.31 -20.40 4.03
N PHE A 51 18.48 -20.58 3.43
CA PHE A 51 19.56 -21.34 4.07
C PHE A 51 19.92 -20.72 5.42
N GLY A 52 20.04 -21.57 6.44
CA GLY A 52 20.33 -21.11 7.78
C GLY A 52 19.12 -20.52 8.46
N ASP A 53 19.31 -19.44 9.19
CA ASP A 53 18.26 -18.81 9.98
C ASP A 53 17.58 -17.64 9.31
N GLY A 54 17.89 -17.42 8.03
CA GLY A 54 17.25 -16.32 7.28
C GLY A 54 15.77 -16.54 7.10
N LYS A 55 14.99 -15.49 7.33
CA LYS A 55 13.55 -15.53 7.16
C LYS A 55 13.10 -14.36 6.32
N GLY A 56 12.56 -14.69 5.15
CA GLY A 56 11.97 -13.72 4.24
C GLY A 56 10.47 -13.64 4.41
N ILE A 57 9.93 -12.48 4.14
CA ILE A 57 8.49 -12.22 4.15
C ILE A 57 8.14 -11.55 2.84
N VAL A 58 7.18 -12.11 2.13
CA VAL A 58 6.63 -11.51 0.91
C VAL A 58 5.18 -11.14 1.21
N SER A 59 4.85 -9.87 1.11
CA SER A 59 3.50 -9.37 1.35
C SER A 59 2.96 -8.68 0.12
N ASP A 60 1.71 -8.95 -0.20
CA ASP A 60 0.98 -8.23 -1.23
C ASP A 60 0.04 -7.23 -0.57
N TYR A 61 0.17 -5.97 -0.94
CA TYR A 61 -0.68 -4.89 -0.45
C TYR A 61 -1.43 -4.24 -1.61
N ALA A 62 -2.73 -4.07 -1.42
CA ALA A 62 -3.50 -3.21 -2.31
C ALA A 62 -3.35 -1.77 -1.81
N VAL A 63 -3.00 -0.86 -2.72
CA VAL A 63 -2.91 0.57 -2.42
C VAL A 63 -3.77 1.26 -3.45
N LYS A 64 -4.81 1.96 -2.99
CA LYS A 64 -5.78 2.55 -3.91
C LYS A 64 -6.26 3.90 -3.44
N VAL A 65 -6.65 4.74 -4.39
CA VAL A 65 -7.29 6.02 -4.15
C VAL A 65 -8.80 5.85 -4.35
N VAL A 66 -9.57 6.36 -3.40
CA VAL A 66 -11.03 6.36 -3.46
C VAL A 66 -11.48 7.79 -3.72
N SER A 67 -12.24 8.01 -4.79
CA SER A 67 -12.72 9.34 -5.19
C SER A 67 -14.21 9.33 -5.40
N SER A 68 -14.88 10.38 -4.95
CA SER A 68 -16.30 10.60 -5.17
C SER A 68 -16.59 11.48 -6.38
N HIS A 69 -15.55 11.89 -7.11
CA HIS A 69 -15.71 12.75 -8.27
C HIS A 69 -16.52 12.07 -9.36
N LYS A 70 -17.20 12.86 -10.17
CA LYS A 70 -18.04 12.34 -11.26
C LYS A 70 -17.25 11.51 -12.27
N PHE A 71 -15.98 11.90 -12.51
CA PHE A 71 -15.12 11.26 -13.49
C PHE A 71 -13.91 10.63 -12.82
N ILE A 72 -13.39 9.57 -13.43
CA ILE A 72 -12.26 8.81 -12.90
C ILE A 72 -10.94 9.60 -12.85
N GLY A 73 -10.84 10.69 -13.62
CA GLY A 73 -9.58 11.43 -13.79
C GLY A 73 -8.96 11.92 -12.48
N GLU A 74 -9.77 12.32 -11.49
CA GLU A 74 -9.25 12.74 -10.20
C GLU A 74 -8.51 11.61 -9.50
N ALA A 75 -9.14 10.43 -9.43
CA ALA A 75 -8.52 9.27 -8.80
C ALA A 75 -7.25 8.85 -9.52
N GLN A 76 -7.26 8.89 -10.85
CA GLN A 76 -6.08 8.52 -11.65
C GLN A 76 -4.93 9.49 -11.41
N ALA A 77 -5.19 10.79 -11.34
CA ALA A 77 -4.16 11.78 -11.11
C ALA A 77 -3.52 11.62 -9.73
N ILE A 78 -4.35 11.42 -8.70
CA ILE A 78 -3.86 11.21 -7.34
C ILE A 78 -3.07 9.91 -7.26
N TYR A 79 -3.58 8.84 -7.86
CA TYR A 79 -2.87 7.57 -7.84
C TYR A 79 -1.52 7.65 -8.56
N GLY A 80 -1.38 8.47 -9.57
CA GLY A 80 -0.09 8.70 -10.21
C GLY A 80 0.99 9.14 -9.23
N HIS A 81 0.65 10.04 -8.31
CA HIS A 81 1.58 10.46 -7.26
C HIS A 81 1.83 9.35 -6.25
N ILE A 82 0.80 8.60 -5.90
CA ILE A 82 0.92 7.46 -4.98
C ILE A 82 1.84 6.39 -5.59
N HIS A 83 1.64 6.06 -6.86
CA HIS A 83 2.48 5.07 -7.52
C HIS A 83 3.94 5.51 -7.60
N ALA A 84 4.19 6.78 -7.90
CA ALA A 84 5.55 7.31 -7.92
C ALA A 84 6.23 7.17 -6.56
N ALA A 85 5.48 7.28 -5.47
CA ALA A 85 6.01 7.09 -4.13
C ALA A 85 6.25 5.62 -3.81
N MET A 86 5.42 4.71 -4.31
CA MET A 86 5.45 3.29 -3.95
C MET A 86 6.37 2.44 -4.82
N GLU A 87 6.49 2.74 -6.11
CA GLU A 87 7.33 1.93 -7.00
C GLU A 87 8.79 2.05 -6.60
N ASP A 88 9.42 0.93 -6.34
CA ASP A 88 10.80 0.85 -5.87
C ASP A 88 11.05 1.68 -4.60
N ALA A 89 10.03 1.77 -3.74
CA ALA A 89 10.09 2.61 -2.55
C ALA A 89 11.19 2.16 -1.58
N PRO A 90 11.96 3.11 -1.02
CA PRO A 90 12.90 2.80 0.05
C PRO A 90 12.16 2.71 1.39
N LEU A 91 11.49 1.60 1.62
CA LEU A 91 10.75 1.39 2.86
C LEU A 91 11.70 1.09 4.03
N SER A 92 11.29 1.48 5.23
CA SER A 92 12.06 1.16 6.43
C SER A 92 11.14 0.90 7.61
N ALA A 93 11.53 -0.07 8.43
CA ALA A 93 10.88 -0.37 9.69
C ALA A 93 11.86 -1.10 10.60
N THR A 94 11.73 -0.92 11.91
CA THR A 94 12.57 -1.60 12.87
C THR A 94 12.38 -3.11 12.76
N GLY A 95 13.46 -3.85 12.67
CA GLY A 95 13.43 -5.30 12.63
C GLY A 95 13.24 -5.89 11.24
N LEU A 96 13.14 -5.07 10.20
CA LEU A 96 13.00 -5.54 8.82
C LEU A 96 13.99 -4.84 7.90
N ASN A 97 14.52 -5.61 6.95
CA ASN A 97 15.30 -5.09 5.85
C ASN A 97 14.46 -5.25 4.58
N PHE A 98 13.96 -4.15 4.05
CA PHE A 98 13.15 -4.18 2.84
C PHE A 98 14.05 -4.29 1.62
N ILE A 99 13.72 -5.23 0.74
CA ILE A 99 14.49 -5.54 -0.45
C ILE A 99 13.84 -4.95 -1.69
N ARG A 100 12.51 -5.05 -1.78
CA ARG A 100 11.80 -4.71 -2.99
C ARG A 100 10.35 -4.31 -2.70
N CYS A 101 9.88 -3.33 -3.47
CA CYS A 101 8.47 -2.94 -3.48
C CYS A 101 8.10 -2.68 -4.93
N ARG A 102 7.27 -3.54 -5.54
CA ARG A 102 6.90 -3.43 -6.95
C ARG A 102 5.44 -3.71 -7.18
N ARG A 103 4.85 -2.92 -8.05
CA ARG A 103 3.47 -3.18 -8.47
C ARG A 103 3.42 -4.41 -9.35
N THR A 104 2.52 -5.34 -9.03
CA THR A 104 2.31 -6.56 -9.80
C THR A 104 1.06 -6.51 -10.66
N SER A 105 0.09 -5.68 -10.28
CA SER A 105 -1.13 -5.50 -11.05
C SER A 105 -1.76 -4.15 -10.71
N THR A 106 -2.70 -3.72 -11.55
CA THR A 106 -3.47 -2.51 -11.31
C THR A 106 -4.91 -2.87 -11.04
N LEU A 107 -5.64 -1.97 -10.37
CA LEU A 107 -7.07 -2.11 -10.19
C LEU A 107 -7.76 -0.78 -10.51
N SER A 108 -8.96 -0.88 -11.05
CA SER A 108 -9.75 0.29 -11.37
C SER A 108 -11.20 -0.15 -11.48
N TYR A 109 -12.05 0.40 -10.63
CA TYR A 109 -13.47 0.07 -10.66
C TYR A 109 -14.29 1.15 -9.98
N ARG A 110 -15.60 1.09 -10.20
CA ARG A 110 -16.57 1.96 -9.53
C ARG A 110 -17.42 1.10 -8.61
N ASP A 111 -17.55 1.50 -7.35
CA ASP A 111 -18.35 0.73 -6.41
C ASP A 111 -19.85 1.04 -6.55
N PRO A 112 -20.74 0.27 -5.88
CA PRO A 112 -22.19 0.51 -5.96
C PRO A 112 -22.62 1.88 -5.46
N ASP A 113 -21.82 2.51 -4.59
CA ASP A 113 -22.12 3.84 -4.08
C ASP A 113 -21.63 4.95 -5.01
N GLY A 114 -21.02 4.58 -6.13
CA GLY A 114 -20.56 5.53 -7.14
C GLY A 114 -19.17 6.06 -6.94
N TYR A 115 -18.39 5.50 -6.01
CA TYR A 115 -17.01 5.92 -5.78
C TYR A 115 -16.05 5.17 -6.72
N TRP A 116 -15.09 5.91 -7.26
CA TRP A 116 -14.03 5.33 -8.06
C TRP A 116 -12.90 4.82 -7.17
N HIS A 117 -12.42 3.61 -7.47
CA HIS A 117 -11.28 3.00 -6.81
C HIS A 117 -10.21 2.78 -7.86
N VAL A 118 -9.07 3.45 -7.72
CA VAL A 118 -7.95 3.34 -8.67
C VAL A 118 -6.68 3.06 -7.88
N GLY A 119 -5.98 2.02 -8.24
CA GLY A 119 -4.77 1.68 -7.53
C GLY A 119 -4.03 0.51 -8.14
N GLY A 120 -3.27 -0.16 -7.29
CA GLY A 120 -2.48 -1.31 -7.69
C GLY A 120 -2.21 -2.23 -6.52
N ILE A 121 -1.74 -3.43 -6.85
CA ILE A 121 -1.27 -4.39 -5.88
C ILE A 121 0.25 -4.39 -5.93
N TYR A 122 0.87 -4.17 -4.78
CA TYR A 122 2.33 -4.08 -4.64
C TYR A 122 2.84 -5.28 -3.88
N ARG A 123 3.85 -5.93 -4.44
CA ARG A 123 4.56 -7.00 -3.75
C ARG A 123 5.75 -6.40 -3.04
N ILE A 124 5.82 -6.63 -1.75
CA ILE A 124 6.84 -6.09 -0.88
C ILE A 124 7.60 -7.24 -0.25
N GLU A 125 8.91 -7.26 -0.44
CA GLU A 125 9.78 -8.32 0.06
C GLU A 125 10.70 -7.75 1.11
N ALA A 126 10.83 -8.44 2.23
CA ALA A 126 11.69 -8.03 3.35
C ALA A 126 12.31 -9.24 4.03
N TRP A 127 13.43 -9.00 4.72
CA TRP A 127 14.08 -9.99 5.56
C TRP A 127 14.05 -9.52 7.01
N ALA A 128 13.84 -10.47 7.93
CA ALA A 128 13.99 -10.18 9.34
C ALA A 128 15.44 -9.83 9.63
N SER A 129 15.65 -8.75 10.36
CA SER A 129 16.99 -8.31 10.70
C SER A 129 17.41 -8.75 12.11
#